data_68cfd8d58af58775385f788a27c18f42
#
_entry.id   68cfd8d58af58775385f788a27c18f42
#
_cell.length_a   1.000
_cell.length_b   1.000
_cell.length_c   1.000
_cell.angle_alpha   90.00
_cell.angle_beta   90.00
_cell.angle_gamma   90.00
#
_symmetry.space_group_name_H-M   'P 1'
#
loop_
_entity.id
_entity.type
_entity.pdbx_description
1 polymer ?
#
loop_
_entity_poly.entity_id
_entity_poly.type
_entity_poly.pdbx_seq_one_letter_code
_entity_poly.pdbx_strand_id
1 'polypeptide(L)'
;GTAAIFNQHVDEIRPALLAEAARWGDYHRPGNPYMPDDEWETKIASLNAGYFPVRSATVFTQMRNAGLYPALDAPVFSQHGGAFSGVLSLEITAPANIYYTLDGTDPRQILTGSAQGAVYSGLVPLSHGVVVKARSMTSTNNWSALNEAVFVADAPNTLRISEVMYNPRKPF
;
A
#
# COMPACT_ATOMS: atom_id res chain seq x y z
N GLY A 1 8.31 0.95 -4.09
CA GLY A 1 7.62 1.99 -3.34
C GLY A 1 7.66 3.34 -4.08
N THR A 2 7.00 4.37 -3.53
CA THR A 2 6.83 5.70 -4.17
C THR A 2 8.15 6.36 -4.58
N ALA A 3 9.19 6.27 -3.73
CA ALA A 3 10.51 6.78 -4.05
C ALA A 3 11.15 6.08 -5.26
N ALA A 4 10.91 4.78 -5.44
CA ALA A 4 11.44 4.05 -6.59
C ALA A 4 10.80 4.51 -7.91
N ILE A 5 9.46 4.72 -7.92
CA ILE A 5 8.73 5.25 -9.08
C ILE A 5 9.20 6.67 -9.40
N PHE A 6 9.36 7.51 -8.37
CA PHE A 6 9.90 8.85 -8.53
C PHE A 6 11.29 8.84 -9.18
N ASN A 7 12.23 8.01 -8.67
CA ASN A 7 13.57 7.92 -9.20
C ASN A 7 13.61 7.36 -10.62
N GLN A 8 12.72 6.43 -10.96
CA GLN A 8 12.58 5.96 -12.34
C GLN A 8 12.25 7.13 -13.28
N HIS A 9 11.26 7.96 -12.94
CA HIS A 9 10.92 9.13 -13.76
C HIS A 9 12.02 10.19 -13.77
N VAL A 10 12.75 10.36 -12.66
CA VAL A 10 13.97 11.20 -12.62
C VAL A 10 14.96 10.76 -13.67
N ASP A 11 15.24 9.45 -13.76
CA ASP A 11 16.21 8.91 -14.73
C ASP A 11 15.71 9.01 -16.17
N GLU A 12 14.40 8.86 -16.40
CA GLU A 12 13.79 9.03 -17.73
C GLU A 12 13.93 10.46 -18.28
N ILE A 13 13.77 11.48 -17.42
CA ILE A 13 13.82 12.89 -17.85
C ILE A 13 15.21 13.50 -17.80
N ARG A 14 16.17 12.90 -17.10
CA ARG A 14 17.54 13.39 -16.93
C ARG A 14 18.23 13.78 -18.24
N PRO A 15 18.17 12.99 -19.34
CA PRO A 15 18.79 13.38 -20.61
C PRO A 15 18.20 14.66 -21.22
N ALA A 16 16.89 14.89 -21.03
CA ALA A 16 16.22 16.08 -21.57
C ALA A 16 16.63 17.36 -20.82
N LEU A 17 16.94 17.26 -19.53
CA LEU A 17 17.33 18.42 -18.71
C LEU A 17 18.63 19.07 -19.15
N LEU A 18 19.56 18.31 -19.72
CA LEU A 18 20.80 18.87 -20.28
C LEU A 18 20.50 19.83 -21.44
N ALA A 19 19.56 19.46 -22.32
CA ALA A 19 19.14 20.29 -23.43
C ALA A 19 18.36 21.54 -22.96
N GLU A 20 17.48 21.36 -21.95
CA GLU A 20 16.73 22.46 -21.34
C GLU A 20 17.66 23.46 -20.61
N ALA A 21 18.60 22.97 -19.83
CA ALA A 21 19.57 23.81 -19.12
C ALA A 21 20.48 24.57 -20.10
N ALA A 22 20.95 23.91 -21.16
CA ALA A 22 21.75 24.56 -22.20
C ALA A 22 20.99 25.65 -22.97
N ARG A 23 19.66 25.49 -23.12
CA ARG A 23 18.83 26.43 -23.89
C ARG A 23 18.29 27.57 -23.04
N TRP A 24 17.93 27.34 -21.80
CA TRP A 24 17.16 28.28 -20.97
C TRP A 24 17.79 28.61 -19.62
N GLY A 25 18.85 27.89 -19.23
CA GLY A 25 19.42 28.03 -17.89
C GLY A 25 19.91 29.43 -17.55
N ASP A 26 20.44 30.15 -18.51
CA ASP A 26 20.92 31.53 -18.37
C ASP A 26 19.82 32.56 -18.57
N TYR A 27 18.73 32.23 -19.29
CA TYR A 27 17.63 33.19 -19.59
C TYR A 27 16.95 33.68 -18.31
N HIS A 28 16.68 32.78 -17.37
CA HIS A 28 16.02 33.12 -16.11
C HIS A 28 16.98 33.59 -15.03
N ARG A 29 18.27 33.32 -15.19
CA ARG A 29 19.31 33.58 -14.17
C ARG A 29 20.65 33.95 -14.81
N PRO A 30 20.72 35.14 -15.41
CA PRO A 30 21.96 35.65 -16.06
C PRO A 30 23.14 35.65 -15.09
N GLY A 31 24.28 35.11 -15.50
CA GLY A 31 25.52 35.08 -14.70
C GLY A 31 25.63 33.94 -13.70
N ASN A 32 24.54 33.21 -13.44
CA ASN A 32 24.54 31.98 -12.62
C ASN A 32 23.46 31.02 -13.15
N PRO A 33 23.65 30.43 -14.33
CA PRO A 33 22.62 29.64 -14.99
C PRO A 33 22.20 28.42 -14.17
N TYR A 34 20.95 28.00 -14.31
CA TYR A 34 20.49 26.75 -13.72
C TYR A 34 21.18 25.56 -14.34
N MET A 35 21.86 24.76 -13.50
CA MET A 35 22.59 23.58 -13.91
C MET A 35 21.95 22.32 -13.35
N PRO A 36 21.82 21.24 -14.15
CA PRO A 36 21.24 19.98 -13.65
C PRO A 36 22.01 19.41 -12.46
N ASP A 37 23.33 19.47 -12.49
CA ASP A 37 24.22 18.88 -11.48
C ASP A 37 24.18 19.63 -10.14
N ASP A 38 23.73 20.88 -10.12
CA ASP A 38 23.68 21.70 -8.91
C ASP A 38 22.26 21.71 -8.32
N GLU A 39 21.34 22.46 -8.92
CA GLU A 39 20.02 22.67 -8.32
C GLU A 39 19.14 21.43 -8.40
N TRP A 40 19.12 20.73 -9.55
CA TRP A 40 18.18 19.63 -9.74
C TRP A 40 18.63 18.37 -8.99
N GLU A 41 19.90 17.94 -9.13
CA GLU A 41 20.42 16.78 -8.39
C GLU A 41 20.38 17.00 -6.88
N THR A 42 20.72 18.19 -6.41
CA THR A 42 20.63 18.56 -5.00
C THR A 42 19.18 18.45 -4.51
N LYS A 43 18.19 18.86 -5.32
CA LYS A 43 16.77 18.74 -4.97
C LYS A 43 16.30 17.30 -4.94
N ILE A 44 16.71 16.47 -5.90
CA ILE A 44 16.40 15.03 -5.92
C ILE A 44 16.97 14.34 -4.69
N ALA A 45 18.24 14.60 -4.37
CA ALA A 45 18.88 14.08 -3.17
C ALA A 45 18.13 14.49 -1.88
N SER A 46 17.74 15.75 -1.77
CA SER A 46 16.96 16.27 -0.64
C SER A 46 15.59 15.58 -0.49
N LEU A 47 14.87 15.36 -1.60
CA LEU A 47 13.59 14.65 -1.59
C LEU A 47 13.75 13.18 -1.17
N ASN A 48 14.75 12.50 -1.68
CA ASN A 48 15.04 11.11 -1.32
C ASN A 48 15.46 10.95 0.14
N ALA A 49 16.25 11.87 0.67
CA ALA A 49 16.74 11.82 2.06
C ALA A 49 15.73 12.31 3.09
N GLY A 50 14.97 13.36 2.77
CA GLY A 50 14.16 14.09 3.75
C GLY A 50 12.64 13.98 3.59
N TYR A 51 12.14 13.78 2.38
CA TYR A 51 10.70 13.76 2.12
C TYR A 51 10.12 12.34 2.11
N PHE A 52 10.61 11.48 1.22
CA PHE A 52 10.03 10.14 1.06
C PHE A 52 10.10 9.25 2.30
N PRO A 53 11.21 9.22 3.08
CA PRO A 53 11.29 8.36 4.25
C PRO A 53 10.27 8.68 5.34
N VAL A 54 9.87 9.95 5.47
CA VAL A 54 9.01 10.42 6.56
C VAL A 54 7.58 10.71 6.14
N ARG A 55 7.31 10.79 4.81
CA ARG A 55 6.02 11.28 4.30
C ARG A 55 4.83 10.48 4.81
N SER A 56 4.89 9.16 4.78
CA SER A 56 3.78 8.30 5.23
C SER A 56 3.47 8.54 6.70
N ALA A 57 4.48 8.54 7.57
CA ALA A 57 4.30 8.79 9.01
C ALA A 57 3.72 10.19 9.27
N THR A 58 4.20 11.21 8.54
CA THR A 58 3.69 12.59 8.63
C THR A 58 2.21 12.64 8.26
N VAL A 59 1.79 12.01 7.16
CA VAL A 59 0.38 11.99 6.72
C VAL A 59 -0.50 11.28 7.75
N PHE A 60 -0.07 10.12 8.26
CA PHE A 60 -0.83 9.43 9.30
C PHE A 60 -0.99 10.29 10.57
N THR A 61 0.06 10.99 10.99
CA THR A 61 -0.01 11.91 12.13
C THR A 61 -1.00 13.04 11.87
N GLN A 62 -0.96 13.66 10.69
CA GLN A 62 -1.90 14.71 10.30
C GLN A 62 -3.35 14.22 10.29
N MET A 63 -3.61 13.03 9.73
CA MET A 63 -4.93 12.41 9.71
C MET A 63 -5.46 12.10 11.11
N ARG A 64 -4.61 11.58 12.01
CA ARG A 64 -4.96 11.32 13.40
C ARG A 64 -5.31 12.61 14.13
N ASN A 65 -4.50 13.65 13.99
CA ASN A 65 -4.73 14.96 14.61
C ASN A 65 -6.03 15.62 14.12
N ALA A 66 -6.41 15.35 12.87
CA ALA A 66 -7.67 15.82 12.29
C ALA A 66 -8.89 14.92 12.60
N GLY A 67 -8.71 13.83 13.36
CA GLY A 67 -9.77 12.87 13.65
C GLY A 67 -10.24 12.03 12.45
N LEU A 68 -9.46 12.04 11.36
CA LEU A 68 -9.78 11.31 10.11
C LEU A 68 -9.23 9.88 10.08
N TYR A 69 -8.39 9.52 11.04
CA TYR A 69 -7.81 8.19 11.17
C TYR A 69 -7.81 7.73 12.62
N PRO A 70 -8.14 6.46 12.90
CA PRO A 70 -8.17 5.94 14.28
C PRO A 70 -6.83 6.10 15.00
N ALA A 71 -6.89 6.42 16.29
CA ALA A 71 -5.69 6.47 17.14
C ALA A 71 -5.08 5.09 17.38
N LEU A 72 -5.94 4.04 17.41
CA LEU A 72 -5.49 2.66 17.58
C LEU A 72 -4.87 2.14 16.27
N ASP A 73 -3.66 1.58 16.37
CA ASP A 73 -2.96 1.04 15.20
C ASP A 73 -3.66 -0.22 14.65
N ALA A 74 -3.70 -0.29 13.31
CA ALA A 74 -4.19 -1.45 12.60
C ALA A 74 -3.28 -2.67 12.84
N PRO A 75 -3.82 -3.91 12.81
CA PRO A 75 -3.01 -5.11 12.86
C PRO A 75 -1.98 -5.15 11.71
N VAL A 76 -0.84 -5.77 11.97
CA VAL A 76 0.22 -5.99 10.99
C VAL A 76 0.31 -7.49 10.71
N PHE A 77 0.34 -7.86 9.43
CA PHE A 77 0.53 -9.24 8.99
C PHE A 77 2.03 -9.52 8.78
N SER A 78 2.48 -10.72 9.18
CA SER A 78 3.85 -11.18 8.92
C SER A 78 4.19 -11.23 7.42
N GLN A 79 3.17 -11.45 6.57
CA GLN A 79 3.23 -11.32 5.12
C GLN A 79 1.99 -10.55 4.66
N HIS A 80 2.17 -9.49 3.85
CA HIS A 80 1.05 -8.67 3.38
C HIS A 80 0.55 -9.14 2.00
N GLY A 81 -0.07 -10.35 1.98
CA GLY A 81 -0.62 -10.94 0.78
C GLY A 81 0.41 -11.56 -0.16
N GLY A 82 -0.01 -11.85 -1.38
CA GLY A 82 0.81 -12.44 -2.43
C GLY A 82 0.67 -13.96 -2.56
N ALA A 83 1.49 -14.53 -3.45
CA ALA A 83 1.48 -15.97 -3.70
C ALA A 83 2.18 -16.73 -2.56
N PHE A 84 1.68 -17.94 -2.26
CA PHE A 84 2.30 -18.85 -1.33
C PHE A 84 2.10 -20.30 -1.77
N SER A 85 3.03 -21.19 -1.39
CA SER A 85 2.95 -22.63 -1.67
C SER A 85 2.80 -23.42 -0.38
N GLY A 86 2.04 -24.52 -0.44
CA GLY A 86 1.74 -25.33 0.72
C GLY A 86 0.80 -24.66 1.72
N VAL A 87 1.12 -24.68 3.00
CA VAL A 87 0.37 -24.03 4.07
C VAL A 87 1.18 -22.84 4.60
N LEU A 88 0.61 -21.64 4.49
CA LEU A 88 1.18 -20.44 5.09
C LEU A 88 0.65 -20.27 6.53
N SER A 89 1.54 -20.15 7.49
CA SER A 89 1.19 -19.81 8.87
C SER A 89 1.26 -18.29 9.06
N LEU A 90 0.12 -17.62 8.95
CA LEU A 90 0.04 -16.17 9.06
C LEU A 90 0.05 -15.74 10.53
N GLU A 91 1.03 -14.92 10.89
CA GLU A 91 1.06 -14.20 12.16
C GLU A 91 0.43 -12.82 12.00
N ILE A 92 -0.37 -12.42 13.01
CA ILE A 92 -1.02 -11.10 13.06
C ILE A 92 -0.65 -10.45 14.40
N THR A 93 -0.12 -9.25 14.37
CA THR A 93 0.28 -8.50 15.55
C THR A 93 -0.44 -7.17 15.65
N ALA A 94 -0.85 -6.78 16.86
CA ALA A 94 -1.46 -5.48 17.14
C ALA A 94 -1.33 -5.11 18.63
N PRO A 95 -1.52 -3.83 19.02
CA PRO A 95 -1.45 -3.40 20.41
C PRO A 95 -2.69 -3.75 21.26
N ALA A 96 -3.76 -4.30 20.64
CA ALA A 96 -5.02 -4.65 21.30
C ALA A 96 -5.56 -5.98 20.77
N ASN A 97 -6.74 -6.43 21.26
CA ASN A 97 -7.37 -7.65 20.81
C ASN A 97 -7.62 -7.61 19.29
N ILE A 98 -7.19 -8.65 18.61
CA ILE A 98 -7.32 -8.75 17.15
C ILE A 98 -8.54 -9.59 16.81
N TYR A 99 -9.34 -9.09 15.87
CA TYR A 99 -10.43 -9.79 15.22
C TYR A 99 -10.13 -9.90 13.73
N TYR A 100 -10.35 -11.06 13.15
CA TYR A 100 -10.06 -11.30 11.74
C TYR A 100 -11.14 -12.13 11.05
N THR A 101 -11.20 -12.05 9.73
CA THR A 101 -12.04 -12.86 8.85
C THR A 101 -11.22 -13.41 7.70
N LEU A 102 -11.67 -14.53 7.13
CA LEU A 102 -11.05 -15.20 5.98
C LEU A 102 -11.97 -15.22 4.75
N ASP A 103 -13.15 -14.63 4.86
CA ASP A 103 -14.20 -14.59 3.83
C ASP A 103 -14.33 -13.23 3.14
N GLY A 104 -13.43 -12.29 3.47
CA GLY A 104 -13.44 -10.92 2.94
C GLY A 104 -14.46 -9.99 3.60
N THR A 105 -15.20 -10.43 4.62
CA THR A 105 -16.07 -9.52 5.41
C THR A 105 -15.23 -8.66 6.37
N ASP A 106 -15.75 -7.50 6.78
CA ASP A 106 -15.10 -6.67 7.80
C ASP A 106 -15.28 -7.32 9.18
N PRO A 107 -14.23 -7.52 10.00
CA PRO A 107 -14.37 -8.03 11.38
C PRO A 107 -15.26 -7.17 12.29
N ARG A 108 -15.51 -5.92 11.92
CA ARG A 108 -16.41 -5.01 12.60
C ARG A 108 -17.73 -4.91 11.86
N GLN A 109 -18.85 -5.14 12.53
CA GLN A 109 -20.17 -4.95 11.97
C GLN A 109 -20.45 -3.46 11.73
N ILE A 110 -20.85 -3.10 10.50
CA ILE A 110 -20.94 -1.71 10.04
C ILE A 110 -21.94 -0.88 10.88
N LEU A 111 -23.11 -1.39 11.15
CA LEU A 111 -24.16 -0.62 11.80
C LEU A 111 -24.04 -0.58 13.34
N THR A 112 -23.65 -1.69 13.95
CA THR A 112 -23.60 -1.81 15.41
C THR A 112 -22.20 -1.55 16.00
N GLY A 113 -21.17 -1.68 15.19
CA GLY A 113 -19.78 -1.64 15.64
C GLY A 113 -19.35 -2.88 16.41
N SER A 114 -20.19 -3.89 16.52
CA SER A 114 -19.87 -5.14 17.23
C SER A 114 -18.82 -5.96 16.49
N ALA A 115 -18.05 -6.77 17.23
CA ALA A 115 -17.14 -7.73 16.63
C ALA A 115 -17.92 -8.88 16.00
N GLN A 116 -17.58 -9.27 14.77
CA GLN A 116 -18.14 -10.41 14.04
C GLN A 116 -17.09 -11.35 13.46
N GLY A 117 -15.82 -10.98 13.55
CA GLY A 117 -14.70 -11.82 13.14
C GLY A 117 -14.29 -12.81 14.23
N ALA A 118 -13.43 -13.77 13.87
CA ALA A 118 -12.79 -14.66 14.85
C ALA A 118 -11.77 -13.87 15.69
N VAL A 119 -11.66 -14.23 16.96
CA VAL A 119 -10.64 -13.67 17.85
C VAL A 119 -9.30 -14.36 17.51
N TYR A 120 -8.27 -13.55 17.28
CA TYR A 120 -6.93 -14.08 17.04
C TYR A 120 -6.30 -14.58 18.34
N SER A 121 -5.89 -15.84 18.34
CA SER A 121 -5.25 -16.48 19.49
C SER A 121 -3.91 -17.16 19.17
N GLY A 122 -3.45 -17.05 17.91
CA GLY A 122 -2.22 -17.66 17.43
C GLY A 122 -2.19 -17.76 15.91
N LEU A 123 -1.16 -18.37 15.35
CA LEU A 123 -0.95 -18.49 13.91
C LEU A 123 -2.19 -18.98 13.16
N VAL A 124 -2.54 -18.31 12.08
CA VAL A 124 -3.67 -18.66 11.21
C VAL A 124 -3.15 -19.45 10.02
N PRO A 125 -3.48 -20.77 9.90
CA PRO A 125 -3.05 -21.58 8.76
C PRO A 125 -3.90 -21.25 7.53
N LEU A 126 -3.24 -20.82 6.45
CA LEU A 126 -3.85 -20.59 5.14
C LEU A 126 -3.44 -21.71 4.20
N SER A 127 -4.40 -22.50 3.72
CA SER A 127 -4.18 -23.64 2.79
C SER A 127 -4.72 -23.43 1.39
N HIS A 128 -5.44 -22.34 1.17
CA HIS A 128 -6.04 -21.95 -0.13
C HIS A 128 -6.04 -20.43 -0.27
N GLY A 129 -6.34 -19.95 -1.48
CA GLY A 129 -6.47 -18.53 -1.76
C GLY A 129 -7.57 -17.89 -0.92
N VAL A 130 -7.28 -16.77 -0.26
CA VAL A 130 -8.17 -16.15 0.72
C VAL A 130 -7.90 -14.65 0.84
N VAL A 131 -8.96 -13.89 1.16
CA VAL A 131 -8.84 -12.48 1.55
C VAL A 131 -8.89 -12.42 3.08
N VAL A 132 -7.80 -12.04 3.69
CA VAL A 132 -7.71 -11.85 5.14
C VAL A 132 -7.98 -10.39 5.46
N LYS A 133 -8.94 -10.14 6.35
CA LYS A 133 -9.21 -8.82 6.91
C LYS A 133 -9.03 -8.87 8.42
N ALA A 134 -8.37 -7.86 8.98
CA ALA A 134 -8.16 -7.78 10.42
C ALA A 134 -8.31 -6.35 10.95
N ARG A 135 -8.83 -6.25 12.15
CA ARG A 135 -8.87 -5.04 12.98
C ARG A 135 -8.46 -5.34 14.40
N SER A 136 -7.92 -4.37 15.08
CA SER A 136 -7.77 -4.43 16.53
C SER A 136 -8.86 -3.62 17.23
N MET A 137 -9.21 -4.05 18.45
CA MET A 137 -10.25 -3.40 19.27
C MET A 137 -9.82 -3.36 20.73
N THR A 138 -9.97 -2.20 21.36
CA THR A 138 -9.82 -2.07 22.81
C THR A 138 -11.07 -2.56 23.56
N SER A 139 -10.95 -2.74 24.88
CA SER A 139 -12.07 -3.11 25.75
C SER A 139 -13.23 -2.09 25.74
N THR A 140 -12.99 -0.88 25.26
CA THR A 140 -13.99 0.21 25.16
C THR A 140 -14.65 0.28 23.78
N ASN A 141 -14.62 -0.79 23.00
CA ASN A 141 -15.18 -0.87 21.64
C ASN A 141 -14.63 0.18 20.67
N ASN A 142 -13.37 0.59 20.89
CA ASN A 142 -12.68 1.50 20.00
C ASN A 142 -11.84 0.68 18.99
N TRP A 143 -12.15 0.83 17.70
CA TRP A 143 -11.61 0.05 16.61
C TRP A 143 -10.45 0.75 15.90
N SER A 144 -9.48 -0.04 15.47
CA SER A 144 -8.44 0.41 14.54
C SER A 144 -8.96 0.57 13.12
N ALA A 145 -8.13 1.11 12.24
CA ALA A 145 -8.33 0.96 10.80
C ALA A 145 -8.27 -0.52 10.39
N LEU A 146 -8.87 -0.83 9.23
CA LEU A 146 -8.83 -2.16 8.63
C LEU A 146 -7.45 -2.39 8.00
N ASN A 147 -6.88 -3.59 8.23
CA ASN A 147 -5.84 -4.13 7.38
C ASN A 147 -6.41 -5.30 6.56
N GLU A 148 -6.12 -5.31 5.26
CA GLU A 148 -6.61 -6.30 4.31
C GLU A 148 -5.47 -6.79 3.44
N ALA A 149 -5.39 -8.10 3.22
CA ALA A 149 -4.42 -8.70 2.32
C ALA A 149 -5.05 -9.88 1.56
N VAL A 150 -4.68 -9.99 0.27
CA VAL A 150 -5.12 -11.08 -0.61
C VAL A 150 -3.99 -12.09 -0.72
N PHE A 151 -4.26 -13.33 -0.33
CA PHE A 151 -3.33 -14.45 -0.44
C PHE A 151 -3.77 -15.37 -1.57
N VAL A 152 -2.81 -15.77 -2.40
CA VAL A 152 -3.07 -16.64 -3.55
C VAL A 152 -2.25 -17.92 -3.37
N ALA A 153 -2.94 -19.03 -3.15
CA ALA A 153 -2.25 -20.33 -3.07
C ALA A 153 -1.74 -20.73 -4.47
N ASP A 154 -0.51 -21.22 -4.55
CA ASP A 154 0.05 -21.85 -5.73
C ASP A 154 -0.65 -23.21 -5.96
N ALA A 155 -1.89 -23.15 -6.46
CA ALA A 155 -2.55 -24.33 -7.00
C ALA A 155 -2.20 -24.46 -8.49
N PRO A 156 -2.05 -25.68 -9.01
CA PRO A 156 -1.94 -25.85 -10.46
C PRO A 156 -3.17 -25.21 -11.10
N ASN A 157 -2.93 -24.13 -11.87
CA ASN A 157 -3.99 -23.37 -12.49
C ASN A 157 -4.66 -24.22 -13.58
N THR A 158 -5.74 -24.91 -13.20
CA THR A 158 -6.52 -25.75 -14.09
C THR A 158 -7.48 -24.95 -14.95
N LEU A 159 -7.72 -23.68 -14.60
CA LEU A 159 -8.54 -22.77 -15.40
C LEU A 159 -7.74 -22.27 -16.59
N ARG A 160 -8.28 -22.55 -17.79
CA ARG A 160 -7.77 -21.99 -19.04
C ARG A 160 -8.89 -21.20 -19.70
N ILE A 161 -8.55 -20.01 -20.19
CA ILE A 161 -9.45 -19.28 -21.09
C ILE A 161 -9.46 -20.06 -22.40
N SER A 162 -10.58 -20.73 -22.70
CA SER A 162 -10.78 -21.49 -23.93
C SER A 162 -11.27 -20.59 -25.07
N GLU A 163 -11.97 -19.50 -24.77
CA GLU A 163 -12.52 -18.56 -25.74
C GLU A 163 -12.65 -17.16 -25.12
N VAL A 164 -12.32 -16.14 -25.91
CA VAL A 164 -12.64 -14.74 -25.63
C VAL A 164 -13.57 -14.23 -26.69
N MET A 165 -14.86 -14.02 -26.36
CA MET A 165 -15.84 -13.50 -27.26
C MET A 165 -15.64 -11.98 -27.46
N TYR A 166 -14.91 -11.63 -28.51
CA TYR A 166 -14.55 -10.25 -28.82
C TYR A 166 -15.75 -9.42 -29.32
N ASN A 167 -16.70 -10.05 -30.00
CA ASN A 167 -17.86 -9.34 -30.56
C ASN A 167 -19.13 -10.20 -30.41
N PRO A 168 -19.81 -10.13 -29.24
CA PRO A 168 -21.04 -10.89 -29.06
C PRO A 168 -22.11 -10.41 -30.04
N ARG A 169 -22.76 -11.36 -30.72
CA ARG A 169 -23.91 -11.06 -31.61
C ARG A 169 -24.96 -10.31 -30.80
N LYS A 170 -25.51 -9.23 -31.37
CA LYS A 170 -26.67 -8.57 -30.76
C LYS A 170 -27.82 -9.58 -30.66
N PRO A 171 -28.52 -9.65 -29.52
CA PRO A 171 -29.73 -10.48 -29.45
C PRO A 171 -30.76 -9.98 -30.48
N PHE A 172 -31.42 -10.91 -31.11
CA PHE A 172 -32.50 -10.66 -32.09
C PHE A 172 -33.69 -10.06 -31.37
#